data_a1f801c732603fbb601c243389345954
#
_entry.id   a1f801c732603fbb601c243389345954
#
_cell.length_a   1.000
_cell.length_b   1.000
_cell.length_c   1.000
_cell.angle_alpha   90.00
_cell.angle_beta   90.00
_cell.angle_gamma   90.00
#
_symmetry.space_group_name_H-M   'P 1'
#
loop_
_entity.id
_entity.type
_entity.pdbx_description
1 polymer ?
#
loop_
_entity_poly.entity_id
_entity_poly.type
_entity_poly.pdbx_seq_one_letter_code
_entity_poly.pdbx_strand_id
1 'polypeptide(L)'
;IQNAAEPVASQVRVCPKWDGLPLTLDVSATFPEGAAVRDYYSQQIAIVKNGQITLQPAATSNGLLLLERAETDAPAPFDWHNATVYFVLTDRFENGDPSNDQSYGRHKDGMAEIVTFHGGDLRGRANKLDYLQQLGVNALWISAPFEQIHGWVGGGTKGDFPHYAYHGYYTQDWTNLDANMGNEADLRTLVDSAHQRGIRILFDVVMNHTGYATLADMQEYQFGALYLSGDEVKKTLGERWSDWKPAAGQTWHSFNDYINFSDKTGWDKWWGKNWIRTDIGDYDNPGFDDLTMSLAFLPDIKTGSTTASGLPVFYKNKTDTHAKIIDGFTPRDYLTHWLSQWVRDYGIDGFRVDTAKHVELPAWQQLKTEASAALREWKKANPDKALDDKPFWMTGEAWGHGVMQSDYYRHGFDAMINFDYQEQAAKAVDCLAQMDTTWQQMAEKLQGFNVLSYLSSHDTRLFREGGDKAAELLLLAPGAVQIFYGDESSRPFGPAVCRSSRRRPYPFRPR
;
A
#
# COMPACT_ATOMS: atom_id res chain seq x y z
N ILE A 1 25.32 -15.96 25.06
CA ILE A 1 25.39 -16.73 23.79
C ILE A 1 24.86 -18.09 24.15
N GLN A 2 23.56 -18.33 24.03
CA GLN A 2 22.96 -19.64 24.12
C GLN A 2 22.69 -20.12 22.71
N ASN A 3 23.13 -21.32 22.40
CA ASN A 3 22.97 -22.00 21.13
C ASN A 3 21.50 -21.97 20.71
N ALA A 4 21.23 -21.23 19.63
CA ALA A 4 20.00 -21.47 18.88
C ALA A 4 20.07 -22.93 18.39
N ALA A 5 19.05 -23.71 18.70
CA ALA A 5 18.92 -25.05 18.13
C ALA A 5 19.04 -24.93 16.62
N GLU A 6 19.91 -25.72 16.02
CA GLU A 6 20.00 -25.79 14.56
C GLU A 6 18.60 -26.02 14.01
N PRO A 7 18.21 -25.28 12.96
CA PRO A 7 16.95 -25.56 12.30
C PRO A 7 17.00 -27.03 11.87
N VAL A 8 16.04 -27.82 12.35
CA VAL A 8 15.84 -29.19 11.88
C VAL A 8 15.80 -29.09 10.36
N ALA A 9 16.82 -29.64 9.69
CA ALA A 9 16.88 -29.67 8.25
C ALA A 9 15.52 -30.16 7.76
N SER A 10 14.80 -29.33 7.00
CA SER A 10 13.50 -29.69 6.47
C SER A 10 13.72 -30.99 5.72
N GLN A 11 13.23 -32.10 6.29
CA GLN A 11 13.13 -33.33 5.52
C GLN A 11 12.31 -32.92 4.29
N VAL A 12 12.93 -33.03 3.12
CA VAL A 12 12.24 -32.82 1.85
C VAL A 12 11.12 -33.86 1.83
N ARG A 13 9.95 -33.45 2.31
CA ARG A 13 8.76 -34.30 2.24
C ARG A 13 8.41 -34.35 0.76
N VAL A 14 8.61 -35.50 0.17
CA VAL A 14 8.07 -35.78 -1.17
C VAL A 14 6.56 -35.62 -1.01
N CYS A 15 5.96 -34.70 -1.75
CA CYS A 15 4.52 -34.54 -1.74
C CYS A 15 3.88 -35.89 -2.13
N PRO A 16 3.07 -36.53 -1.28
CA PRO A 16 2.43 -37.76 -1.63
C PRO A 16 1.50 -37.49 -2.83
N LYS A 17 1.60 -38.33 -3.84
CA LYS A 17 0.61 -38.31 -4.93
C LYS A 17 -0.65 -38.98 -4.39
N TRP A 18 -1.76 -38.30 -4.56
CA TRP A 18 -3.05 -38.90 -4.26
C TRP A 18 -3.29 -40.06 -5.23
N ASP A 19 -3.71 -41.21 -4.68
CA ASP A 19 -3.91 -42.45 -5.39
C ASP A 19 -5.34 -42.63 -5.98
N GLY A 20 -6.17 -41.58 -5.83
CA GLY A 20 -7.55 -41.57 -6.27
C GLY A 20 -8.55 -42.19 -5.27
N LEU A 21 -8.10 -42.62 -4.11
CA LEU A 21 -8.94 -43.22 -3.08
C LEU A 21 -9.50 -42.17 -2.09
N PRO A 22 -10.62 -42.50 -1.40
CA PRO A 22 -11.11 -41.67 -0.31
C PRO A 22 -10.06 -41.47 0.80
N LEU A 23 -10.00 -40.26 1.35
CA LEU A 23 -9.10 -39.93 2.45
C LEU A 23 -9.85 -39.92 3.78
N THR A 24 -9.29 -40.61 4.77
CA THR A 24 -9.76 -40.54 6.16
C THR A 24 -8.84 -39.62 6.95
N LEU A 25 -9.43 -38.59 7.56
CA LEU A 25 -8.74 -37.52 8.24
C LEU A 25 -9.17 -37.45 9.70
N ASP A 26 -8.21 -37.25 10.61
CA ASP A 26 -8.48 -36.82 11.97
C ASP A 26 -8.77 -35.33 11.95
N VAL A 27 -9.97 -34.96 12.38
CA VAL A 27 -10.46 -33.56 12.40
C VAL A 27 -10.90 -33.15 13.81
N SER A 28 -10.57 -33.95 14.82
CA SER A 28 -11.00 -33.76 16.18
C SER A 28 -10.57 -32.46 16.84
N ALA A 29 -9.43 -31.90 16.39
CA ALA A 29 -8.93 -30.61 16.86
C ALA A 29 -9.74 -29.41 16.34
N THR A 30 -10.51 -29.59 15.25
CA THR A 30 -11.21 -28.46 14.56
C THR A 30 -12.72 -28.62 14.58
N PHE A 31 -13.20 -29.83 14.37
CA PHE A 31 -14.64 -30.12 14.26
C PHE A 31 -15.08 -31.07 15.39
N PRO A 32 -16.12 -30.70 16.17
CA PRO A 32 -16.61 -31.54 17.25
C PRO A 32 -17.30 -32.82 16.71
N GLU A 33 -17.38 -33.82 17.55
CA GLU A 33 -18.11 -35.07 17.28
C GLU A 33 -19.55 -34.79 16.85
N GLY A 34 -19.99 -35.41 15.75
CA GLY A 34 -21.32 -35.24 15.19
C GLY A 34 -21.45 -34.02 14.24
N ALA A 35 -20.42 -33.20 14.11
CA ALA A 35 -20.48 -32.07 13.16
C ALA A 35 -20.56 -32.55 11.70
N ALA A 36 -21.38 -31.87 10.90
CA ALA A 36 -21.38 -32.05 9.45
C ALA A 36 -20.26 -31.19 8.84
N VAL A 37 -19.34 -31.83 8.13
CA VAL A 37 -18.18 -31.21 7.47
C VAL A 37 -18.28 -31.37 5.98
N ARG A 38 -18.20 -30.29 5.23
CA ARG A 38 -18.22 -30.24 3.77
C ARG A 38 -16.83 -30.03 3.22
N ASP A 39 -16.45 -30.75 2.20
CA ASP A 39 -15.34 -30.38 1.34
C ASP A 39 -15.80 -29.37 0.28
N TYR A 40 -15.21 -28.19 0.25
CA TYR A 40 -15.58 -27.13 -0.67
C TYR A 40 -15.41 -27.52 -2.15
N TYR A 41 -14.36 -28.30 -2.48
CA TYR A 41 -14.10 -28.68 -3.88
C TYR A 41 -15.04 -29.74 -4.41
N SER A 42 -15.28 -30.79 -3.64
CA SER A 42 -16.16 -31.90 -4.05
C SER A 42 -17.61 -31.68 -3.65
N GLN A 43 -17.92 -30.73 -2.79
CA GLN A 43 -19.22 -30.50 -2.16
C GLN A 43 -19.76 -31.69 -1.36
N GLN A 44 -18.94 -32.72 -1.10
CA GLN A 44 -19.32 -33.86 -0.29
C GLN A 44 -19.37 -33.46 1.20
N ILE A 45 -20.34 -34.03 1.90
CA ILE A 45 -20.53 -33.83 3.33
C ILE A 45 -20.27 -35.15 4.05
N ALA A 46 -19.48 -35.12 5.12
CA ALA A 46 -19.27 -36.21 6.05
C ALA A 46 -19.59 -35.77 7.49
N ILE A 47 -20.04 -36.72 8.31
CA ILE A 47 -20.27 -36.48 9.74
C ILE A 47 -19.05 -36.94 10.51
N VAL A 48 -18.57 -36.11 11.45
CA VAL A 48 -17.47 -36.47 12.33
C VAL A 48 -17.89 -37.63 13.24
N LYS A 49 -17.14 -38.73 13.15
CA LYS A 49 -17.32 -39.95 13.98
C LYS A 49 -15.99 -40.39 14.55
N ASN A 50 -15.90 -40.51 15.87
CA ASN A 50 -14.67 -40.80 16.58
C ASN A 50 -13.54 -39.83 16.21
N GLY A 51 -13.86 -38.54 16.07
CA GLY A 51 -12.92 -37.50 15.65
C GLY A 51 -12.47 -37.54 14.19
N GLN A 52 -13.05 -38.42 13.36
CA GLN A 52 -12.62 -38.61 11.97
C GLN A 52 -13.74 -38.37 10.95
N ILE A 53 -13.35 -38.03 9.72
CA ILE A 53 -14.21 -38.00 8.52
C ILE A 53 -13.53 -38.76 7.39
N THR A 54 -14.34 -39.28 6.46
CA THR A 54 -13.86 -39.86 5.19
C THR A 54 -14.52 -39.16 4.03
N LEU A 55 -13.73 -38.60 3.12
CA LEU A 55 -14.19 -37.86 1.94
C LEU A 55 -13.40 -38.28 0.70
N GLN A 56 -14.07 -38.22 -0.45
CA GLN A 56 -13.43 -38.40 -1.75
C GLN A 56 -13.04 -37.05 -2.31
N PRO A 57 -11.74 -36.72 -2.43
CA PRO A 57 -11.31 -35.49 -3.08
C PRO A 57 -11.87 -35.34 -4.50
N ALA A 58 -12.13 -34.11 -4.93
CA ALA A 58 -12.47 -33.84 -6.31
C ALA A 58 -11.28 -34.16 -7.24
N ALA A 59 -11.55 -34.74 -8.40
CA ALA A 59 -10.48 -35.05 -9.36
C ALA A 59 -9.68 -33.80 -9.78
N THR A 60 -10.32 -32.64 -9.80
CA THR A 60 -9.72 -31.35 -10.13
C THR A 60 -8.85 -30.76 -9.03
N SER A 61 -9.00 -31.21 -7.77
CA SER A 61 -8.23 -30.71 -6.63
C SER A 61 -6.91 -31.46 -6.38
N ASN A 62 -6.58 -32.49 -7.19
CA ASN A 62 -5.39 -33.32 -7.02
C ASN A 62 -5.21 -33.91 -5.62
N GLY A 63 -6.32 -34.23 -4.93
CA GLY A 63 -6.31 -34.79 -3.60
C GLY A 63 -6.36 -33.74 -2.48
N LEU A 64 -6.49 -32.47 -2.79
CA LEU A 64 -6.70 -31.42 -1.81
C LEU A 64 -8.16 -31.44 -1.33
N LEU A 65 -8.36 -31.29 -0.04
CA LEU A 65 -9.66 -31.11 0.62
C LEU A 65 -9.66 -29.76 1.35
N LEU A 66 -10.66 -28.92 1.10
CA LEU A 66 -10.89 -27.68 1.83
C LEU A 66 -12.16 -27.84 2.68
N LEU A 67 -11.95 -28.03 3.99
CA LEU A 67 -13.00 -28.44 4.92
C LEU A 67 -13.66 -27.25 5.61
N GLU A 68 -14.99 -27.26 5.63
CA GLU A 68 -15.81 -26.26 6.33
C GLU A 68 -17.01 -26.91 7.04
N ARG A 69 -17.63 -26.22 8.00
CA ARG A 69 -18.89 -26.69 8.55
C ARG A 69 -20.00 -26.62 7.52
N ALA A 70 -20.69 -27.72 7.28
CA ALA A 70 -21.76 -27.79 6.31
C ALA A 70 -23.03 -27.00 6.68
N GLU A 71 -23.21 -26.67 7.95
CA GLU A 71 -24.43 -26.05 8.49
C GLU A 71 -24.41 -24.51 8.49
N THR A 72 -23.30 -23.90 8.05
CA THR A 72 -23.17 -22.43 8.05
C THR A 72 -23.07 -21.89 6.63
N ASP A 73 -24.22 -21.59 6.02
CA ASP A 73 -24.27 -20.81 4.78
C ASP A 73 -23.99 -19.30 5.03
N ALA A 74 -23.95 -18.87 6.29
CA ALA A 74 -23.58 -17.51 6.62
C ALA A 74 -22.05 -17.35 6.65
N PRO A 75 -21.46 -16.41 5.89
CA PRO A 75 -20.05 -16.10 6.01
C PRO A 75 -19.69 -15.71 7.44
N ALA A 76 -18.51 -16.11 7.89
CA ALA A 76 -18.02 -15.70 9.19
C ALA A 76 -18.03 -14.18 9.32
N PRO A 77 -18.42 -13.63 10.49
CA PRO A 77 -18.36 -12.19 10.69
C PRO A 77 -16.96 -11.66 10.38
N PHE A 78 -16.89 -10.50 9.74
CA PHE A 78 -15.59 -9.86 9.47
C PHE A 78 -14.82 -9.60 10.75
N ASP A 79 -13.54 -9.91 10.70
CA ASP A 79 -12.54 -9.47 11.67
C ASP A 79 -11.25 -9.10 10.94
N TRP A 80 -10.52 -8.11 11.46
CA TRP A 80 -9.25 -7.72 10.87
C TRP A 80 -8.19 -8.83 10.89
N HIS A 81 -8.32 -9.82 11.77
CA HIS A 81 -7.43 -10.97 11.81
C HIS A 81 -7.58 -11.92 10.62
N ASN A 82 -8.71 -11.87 9.92
CA ASN A 82 -8.98 -12.68 8.74
C ASN A 82 -9.30 -11.83 7.51
N ALA A 83 -8.85 -10.58 7.49
CA ALA A 83 -9.11 -9.68 6.37
C ALA A 83 -8.45 -10.17 5.08
N THR A 84 -9.21 -10.13 4.00
CA THR A 84 -8.70 -10.27 2.63
C THR A 84 -8.58 -8.87 2.03
N VAL A 85 -7.36 -8.35 2.10
CA VAL A 85 -7.03 -6.99 1.64
C VAL A 85 -6.63 -7.04 0.17
N TYR A 86 -7.30 -6.27 -0.67
CA TYR A 86 -6.91 -6.10 -2.08
C TYR A 86 -6.13 -4.80 -2.22
N PHE A 87 -4.86 -4.89 -2.55
CA PHE A 87 -4.02 -3.72 -2.77
C PHE A 87 -4.00 -3.32 -4.25
N VAL A 88 -4.26 -2.05 -4.51
CA VAL A 88 -4.31 -1.52 -5.87
C VAL A 88 -3.59 -0.17 -5.99
N LEU A 89 -2.71 -0.06 -7.00
CA LEU A 89 -2.21 1.24 -7.44
C LEU A 89 -3.33 1.96 -8.20
N THR A 90 -3.75 3.15 -7.69
CA THR A 90 -4.89 3.92 -8.23
C THR A 90 -4.81 4.10 -9.73
N ASP A 91 -3.74 4.67 -10.18
CA ASP A 91 -3.49 4.99 -11.57
C ASP A 91 -3.48 3.77 -12.51
N ARG A 92 -3.34 2.54 -11.98
CA ARG A 92 -3.04 1.33 -12.76
C ARG A 92 -4.19 0.34 -12.85
N PHE A 93 -5.35 0.67 -12.31
CA PHE A 93 -6.44 -0.29 -12.20
C PHE A 93 -7.52 -0.09 -13.26
N GLU A 94 -8.31 0.95 -13.15
CA GLU A 94 -9.41 1.25 -14.06
C GLU A 94 -9.55 2.76 -14.21
N ASN A 95 -9.71 3.23 -15.43
CA ASN A 95 -10.01 4.63 -15.76
C ASN A 95 -11.52 4.83 -15.80
N GLY A 96 -12.08 5.53 -14.84
CA GLY A 96 -13.50 5.85 -14.73
C GLY A 96 -13.84 7.24 -15.27
N ASP A 97 -12.84 8.13 -15.39
CA ASP A 97 -12.99 9.48 -15.88
C ASP A 97 -11.80 9.95 -16.74
N PRO A 98 -11.84 9.73 -18.06
CA PRO A 98 -10.75 10.14 -18.93
C PRO A 98 -10.47 11.65 -18.94
N SER A 99 -11.36 12.48 -18.40
CA SER A 99 -11.16 13.94 -18.38
C SER A 99 -10.10 14.40 -17.37
N ASN A 100 -9.77 13.55 -16.36
CA ASN A 100 -8.79 13.87 -15.33
C ASN A 100 -7.36 13.39 -15.67
N ASP A 101 -7.17 12.60 -16.75
CA ASP A 101 -5.92 11.91 -17.08
C ASP A 101 -4.70 12.82 -17.22
N GLN A 102 -4.89 14.11 -17.54
CA GLN A 102 -3.82 15.09 -17.77
C GLN A 102 -3.85 16.25 -16.76
N SER A 103 -4.37 16.00 -15.58
CA SER A 103 -4.40 17.01 -14.51
C SER A 103 -3.00 17.54 -14.22
N TYR A 104 -2.91 18.82 -13.84
CA TYR A 104 -1.65 19.54 -13.62
C TYR A 104 -0.75 19.61 -14.87
N GLY A 105 -1.28 19.36 -16.06
CA GLY A 105 -0.51 19.29 -17.29
C GLY A 105 0.44 18.09 -17.38
N ARG A 106 0.23 17.07 -16.57
CA ARG A 106 0.99 15.80 -16.63
C ARG A 106 0.76 15.10 -17.96
N HIS A 107 1.81 14.47 -18.46
CA HIS A 107 1.75 13.80 -19.76
C HIS A 107 1.05 12.44 -19.64
N LYS A 108 0.11 12.19 -20.56
CA LYS A 108 -0.49 10.88 -20.79
C LYS A 108 0.01 10.33 -22.13
N ASP A 109 0.59 9.17 -22.12
CA ASP A 109 1.24 8.56 -23.27
C ASP A 109 0.50 7.35 -23.86
N GLY A 110 -0.74 7.13 -23.44
CA GLY A 110 -1.54 5.99 -23.88
C GLY A 110 -1.02 4.65 -23.36
N MET A 111 -0.33 4.64 -22.24
CA MET A 111 0.30 3.47 -21.59
C MET A 111 1.58 2.99 -22.30
N ALA A 112 2.20 3.80 -23.13
CA ALA A 112 3.45 3.45 -23.80
C ALA A 112 4.64 3.50 -22.83
N GLU A 113 4.64 4.43 -21.87
CA GLU A 113 5.68 4.59 -20.85
C GLU A 113 5.16 4.15 -19.47
N ILE A 114 5.90 3.25 -18.83
CA ILE A 114 5.47 2.62 -17.57
C ILE A 114 5.42 3.61 -16.40
N VAL A 115 6.21 4.67 -16.46
CA VAL A 115 6.44 5.62 -15.35
C VAL A 115 5.65 6.91 -15.46
N THR A 116 4.72 6.99 -16.39
CA THR A 116 3.74 8.07 -16.53
C THR A 116 2.40 7.72 -15.91
N PHE A 117 1.48 8.67 -15.83
CA PHE A 117 0.10 8.40 -15.43
C PHE A 117 -0.65 7.67 -16.55
N HIS A 118 -1.47 6.68 -16.18
CA HIS A 118 -2.23 5.83 -17.11
C HIS A 118 -3.74 6.03 -16.99
N GLY A 119 -4.19 6.86 -16.06
CA GLY A 119 -5.57 7.33 -15.93
C GLY A 119 -6.48 6.50 -15.03
N GLY A 120 -5.97 5.55 -14.28
CA GLY A 120 -6.78 4.89 -13.25
C GLY A 120 -7.13 5.87 -12.13
N ASP A 121 -8.38 5.81 -11.63
CA ASP A 121 -8.93 6.78 -10.70
C ASP A 121 -9.92 6.17 -9.68
N LEU A 122 -10.41 6.99 -8.74
CA LEU A 122 -11.36 6.58 -7.70
C LEU A 122 -12.71 6.12 -8.29
N ARG A 123 -13.17 6.76 -9.38
CA ARG A 123 -14.41 6.40 -10.09
C ARG A 123 -14.27 5.03 -10.75
N GLY A 124 -13.14 4.75 -11.40
CA GLY A 124 -12.85 3.44 -11.96
C GLY A 124 -12.87 2.33 -10.92
N ARG A 125 -12.39 2.62 -9.69
CA ARG A 125 -12.51 1.67 -8.58
C ARG A 125 -13.94 1.44 -8.15
N ALA A 126 -14.73 2.50 -8.00
CA ALA A 126 -16.14 2.38 -7.66
C ALA A 126 -16.87 1.49 -8.67
N ASN A 127 -16.54 1.59 -9.96
CA ASN A 127 -17.09 0.76 -11.03
C ASN A 127 -16.71 -0.73 -10.92
N LYS A 128 -15.68 -1.09 -10.13
CA LYS A 128 -15.19 -2.48 -9.98
C LYS A 128 -15.49 -3.10 -8.62
N LEU A 129 -16.26 -2.44 -7.77
CA LEU A 129 -16.56 -2.97 -6.43
C LEU A 129 -17.33 -4.29 -6.46
N ASP A 130 -18.22 -4.51 -7.42
CA ASP A 130 -18.94 -5.78 -7.58
C ASP A 130 -17.98 -6.93 -7.91
N TYR A 131 -16.99 -6.67 -8.76
CA TYR A 131 -15.94 -7.64 -9.06
C TYR A 131 -15.12 -7.97 -7.81
N LEU A 132 -14.71 -6.97 -7.04
CA LEU A 132 -13.94 -7.18 -5.81
C LEU A 132 -14.74 -7.93 -4.75
N GLN A 133 -16.03 -7.63 -4.62
CA GLN A 133 -16.93 -8.35 -3.71
C GLN A 133 -17.05 -9.83 -4.12
N GLN A 134 -17.23 -10.11 -5.42
CA GLN A 134 -17.30 -11.49 -5.94
C GLN A 134 -15.98 -12.26 -5.74
N LEU A 135 -14.85 -11.56 -5.74
CA LEU A 135 -13.55 -12.14 -5.44
C LEU A 135 -13.36 -12.46 -3.93
N GLY A 136 -14.29 -12.04 -3.08
CA GLY A 136 -14.19 -12.22 -1.62
C GLY A 136 -13.36 -11.17 -0.90
N VAL A 137 -13.05 -10.06 -1.57
CA VAL A 137 -12.34 -8.92 -0.96
C VAL A 137 -13.25 -8.25 0.07
N ASN A 138 -12.72 -7.99 1.27
CA ASN A 138 -13.44 -7.32 2.35
C ASN A 138 -12.73 -6.06 2.89
N ALA A 139 -11.53 -5.77 2.37
CA ALA A 139 -10.84 -4.50 2.56
C ALA A 139 -10.08 -4.12 1.27
N LEU A 140 -10.17 -2.85 0.87
CA LEU A 140 -9.51 -2.30 -0.31
C LEU A 140 -8.45 -1.27 0.12
N TRP A 141 -7.18 -1.63 -0.04
CA TRP A 141 -6.07 -0.71 0.15
C TRP A 141 -5.77 0.01 -1.17
N ILE A 142 -5.91 1.32 -1.18
CA ILE A 142 -5.60 2.19 -2.32
C ILE A 142 -4.29 2.94 -2.08
N SER A 143 -3.48 3.10 -3.12
CA SER A 143 -2.28 3.96 -3.05
C SER A 143 -2.66 5.37 -2.59
N ALA A 144 -1.73 6.08 -1.91
CA ALA A 144 -1.99 7.38 -1.32
C ALA A 144 -2.69 8.32 -2.31
N PRO A 145 -3.93 8.75 -2.03
CA PRO A 145 -4.73 9.51 -2.99
C PRO A 145 -4.46 11.01 -2.94
N PHE A 146 -3.56 11.44 -2.04
CA PHE A 146 -3.25 12.86 -1.82
C PHE A 146 -2.54 13.47 -3.02
N GLU A 147 -2.60 14.79 -3.13
CA GLU A 147 -1.95 15.53 -4.22
C GLU A 147 -0.45 15.30 -4.22
N GLN A 148 0.05 14.84 -5.35
CA GLN A 148 1.44 14.51 -5.61
C GLN A 148 2.15 15.67 -6.29
N ILE A 149 3.50 15.68 -6.29
CA ILE A 149 4.29 16.60 -7.11
C ILE A 149 3.72 16.64 -8.54
N HIS A 150 3.65 17.84 -9.13
CA HIS A 150 3.04 18.03 -10.47
C HIS A 150 3.96 17.61 -11.60
N GLY A 151 5.26 17.81 -11.41
CA GLY A 151 6.26 17.47 -12.40
C GLY A 151 6.76 16.03 -12.32
N TRP A 152 7.90 15.82 -12.91
CA TRP A 152 8.64 14.56 -12.95
C TRP A 152 10.05 14.72 -12.38
N VAL A 153 10.66 13.62 -12.02
CA VAL A 153 12.09 13.50 -11.68
C VAL A 153 12.80 12.56 -12.64
N GLY A 154 14.11 12.57 -12.67
CA GLY A 154 14.86 11.59 -13.45
C GLY A 154 14.71 10.20 -12.81
N GLY A 155 14.23 9.25 -13.59
CA GLY A 155 13.99 7.88 -13.14
C GLY A 155 15.14 6.94 -13.46
N GLY A 156 15.29 5.90 -12.62
CA GLY A 156 16.38 4.94 -12.73
C GLY A 156 17.73 5.49 -12.27
N THR A 157 18.73 4.63 -12.11
CA THR A 157 20.07 5.03 -11.65
C THR A 157 20.82 5.93 -12.65
N LYS A 158 20.39 5.94 -13.91
CA LYS A 158 21.04 6.68 -15.00
C LYS A 158 20.20 7.84 -15.53
N GLY A 159 19.00 8.06 -15.00
CA GLY A 159 18.09 9.07 -15.54
C GLY A 159 17.59 8.71 -16.94
N ASP A 160 17.12 7.47 -17.11
CA ASP A 160 16.74 6.92 -18.42
C ASP A 160 15.37 7.43 -18.92
N PHE A 161 14.52 7.94 -17.99
CA PHE A 161 13.14 8.34 -18.28
C PHE A 161 12.64 9.41 -17.31
N PRO A 162 11.59 10.17 -17.66
CA PRO A 162 10.89 11.04 -16.72
C PRO A 162 9.97 10.16 -15.83
N HIS A 163 10.11 10.30 -14.52
CA HIS A 163 9.34 9.52 -13.55
C HIS A 163 8.33 10.40 -12.83
N TYR A 164 7.06 10.16 -13.07
CA TYR A 164 5.94 10.83 -12.42
C TYR A 164 5.47 10.09 -11.17
N ALA A 165 4.78 10.79 -10.27
CA ALA A 165 4.34 10.29 -8.99
C ALA A 165 3.03 9.46 -9.03
N TYR A 166 2.81 8.67 -10.07
CA TYR A 166 1.60 7.86 -10.27
C TYR A 166 1.33 6.85 -9.14
N HIS A 167 2.37 6.53 -8.38
CA HIS A 167 2.34 5.53 -7.30
C HIS A 167 1.81 6.08 -5.96
N GLY A 168 1.76 7.41 -5.75
CA GLY A 168 1.23 8.02 -4.54
C GLY A 168 2.25 8.32 -3.43
N TYR A 169 3.57 8.11 -3.65
CA TYR A 169 4.59 8.26 -2.60
C TYR A 169 5.39 9.57 -2.66
N TYR A 170 4.98 10.53 -3.50
CA TYR A 170 5.63 11.84 -3.58
C TYR A 170 4.62 12.95 -3.24
N THR A 171 4.01 12.83 -2.07
CA THR A 171 2.95 13.75 -1.62
C THR A 171 3.48 15.17 -1.48
N GLN A 172 2.71 16.12 -1.99
CA GLN A 172 2.93 17.54 -1.90
C GLN A 172 1.91 18.23 -0.99
N ASP A 173 0.65 17.82 -1.05
CA ASP A 173 -0.41 18.34 -0.20
C ASP A 173 -1.31 17.21 0.32
N TRP A 174 -1.26 16.95 1.63
CA TRP A 174 -2.09 15.95 2.30
C TRP A 174 -3.54 16.37 2.49
N THR A 175 -3.85 17.64 2.21
CA THR A 175 -5.21 18.19 2.41
C THR A 175 -6.07 18.14 1.15
N ASN A 176 -5.48 17.80 0.00
CA ASN A 176 -6.16 17.65 -1.28
C ASN A 176 -6.02 16.22 -1.83
N LEU A 177 -6.99 15.82 -2.64
CA LEU A 177 -6.84 14.65 -3.52
C LEU A 177 -6.04 15.04 -4.77
N ASP A 178 -5.25 14.09 -5.28
CA ASP A 178 -4.61 14.25 -6.58
C ASP A 178 -5.67 14.25 -7.69
N ALA A 179 -5.71 15.30 -8.48
CA ALA A 179 -6.76 15.49 -9.48
C ALA A 179 -6.74 14.42 -10.60
N ASN A 180 -5.60 13.73 -10.85
CA ASN A 180 -5.57 12.55 -11.71
C ASN A 180 -6.29 11.34 -11.08
N MET A 181 -6.41 11.32 -9.77
CA MET A 181 -7.08 10.23 -9.05
C MET A 181 -8.56 10.50 -8.81
N GLY A 182 -9.04 11.72 -9.04
CA GLY A 182 -10.43 12.10 -8.89
C GLY A 182 -10.62 13.26 -7.91
N ASN A 183 -11.84 13.41 -7.42
CA ASN A 183 -12.25 14.48 -6.52
C ASN A 183 -12.97 13.92 -5.29
N GLU A 184 -13.34 14.80 -4.37
CA GLU A 184 -14.03 14.44 -3.13
C GLU A 184 -15.38 13.73 -3.33
N ALA A 185 -16.12 14.06 -4.41
CA ALA A 185 -17.37 13.38 -4.72
C ALA A 185 -17.12 11.94 -5.19
N ASP A 186 -16.04 11.71 -5.96
CA ASP A 186 -15.63 10.37 -6.36
C ASP A 186 -15.18 9.53 -5.15
N LEU A 187 -14.42 10.13 -4.22
CA LEU A 187 -14.03 9.48 -2.98
C LEU A 187 -15.24 9.09 -2.14
N ARG A 188 -16.19 10.00 -1.94
CA ARG A 188 -17.42 9.73 -1.19
C ARG A 188 -18.23 8.59 -1.82
N THR A 189 -18.35 8.62 -3.15
CA THR A 189 -19.03 7.56 -3.90
C THR A 189 -18.33 6.20 -3.71
N LEU A 190 -16.99 6.18 -3.77
CA LEU A 190 -16.21 4.97 -3.57
C LEU A 190 -16.43 4.40 -2.17
N VAL A 191 -16.28 5.23 -1.12
CA VAL A 191 -16.43 4.78 0.28
C VAL A 191 -17.85 4.30 0.56
N ASP A 192 -18.88 5.10 0.25
CA ASP A 192 -20.28 4.74 0.48
C ASP A 192 -20.64 3.43 -0.25
N SER A 193 -20.21 3.28 -1.50
CA SER A 193 -20.49 2.08 -2.31
C SER A 193 -19.71 0.85 -1.85
N ALA A 194 -18.48 1.03 -1.34
CA ALA A 194 -17.69 -0.05 -0.77
C ALA A 194 -18.31 -0.56 0.54
N HIS A 195 -18.71 0.35 1.43
CA HIS A 195 -19.37 0.01 2.69
C HIS A 195 -20.69 -0.76 2.46
N GLN A 196 -21.51 -0.35 1.48
CA GLN A 196 -22.72 -1.09 1.10
C GLN A 196 -22.44 -2.54 0.67
N ARG A 197 -21.22 -2.85 0.23
CA ARG A 197 -20.77 -4.18 -0.21
C ARG A 197 -19.96 -4.94 0.83
N GLY A 198 -19.83 -4.39 2.03
CA GLY A 198 -19.03 -5.02 3.09
C GLY A 198 -17.51 -4.86 2.90
N ILE A 199 -17.08 -3.90 2.07
CA ILE A 199 -15.66 -3.62 1.78
C ILE A 199 -15.22 -2.37 2.54
N ARG A 200 -14.16 -2.48 3.36
CA ARG A 200 -13.54 -1.37 4.08
C ARG A 200 -12.51 -0.70 3.20
N ILE A 201 -12.30 0.60 3.38
CA ILE A 201 -11.31 1.38 2.63
C ILE A 201 -10.10 1.68 3.51
N LEU A 202 -8.92 1.34 2.98
CA LEU A 202 -7.63 1.65 3.60
C LEU A 202 -6.86 2.64 2.70
N PHE A 203 -6.40 3.74 3.28
CA PHE A 203 -5.48 4.65 2.59
C PHE A 203 -4.03 4.24 2.83
N ASP A 204 -3.21 4.29 1.79
CA ASP A 204 -1.77 4.38 1.96
C ASP A 204 -1.40 5.76 2.48
N VAL A 205 -0.56 5.84 3.50
CA VAL A 205 -0.14 7.11 4.09
C VAL A 205 1.36 7.17 4.28
N VAL A 206 1.93 8.32 3.94
CA VAL A 206 3.37 8.60 4.05
C VAL A 206 3.55 9.78 4.99
N MET A 207 4.29 9.59 6.09
CA MET A 207 4.63 10.67 7.03
C MET A 207 6.14 10.96 7.08
N ASN A 208 6.96 10.03 6.59
CA ASN A 208 8.41 10.16 6.64
C ASN A 208 8.93 11.26 5.72
N HIS A 209 8.38 11.37 4.53
CA HIS A 209 8.92 12.23 3.49
C HIS A 209 7.81 12.86 2.65
N THR A 210 8.18 13.92 1.94
CA THR A 210 7.38 14.54 0.88
C THR A 210 7.97 14.20 -0.50
N GLY A 211 7.32 14.64 -1.58
CA GLY A 211 7.84 14.51 -2.93
C GLY A 211 9.06 15.38 -3.21
N TYR A 212 9.81 15.02 -4.23
CA TYR A 212 10.92 15.83 -4.72
C TYR A 212 10.47 17.21 -5.21
N ALA A 213 11.38 18.18 -5.18
CA ALA A 213 11.22 19.41 -5.92
C ALA A 213 11.38 19.13 -7.43
N THR A 214 10.37 19.48 -8.23
CA THR A 214 10.44 19.36 -9.69
C THR A 214 10.49 20.71 -10.36
N LEU A 215 10.95 20.75 -11.61
CA LEU A 215 10.94 22.00 -12.39
C LEU A 215 9.53 22.58 -12.52
N ALA A 216 8.50 21.73 -12.64
CA ALA A 216 7.11 22.18 -12.69
C ALA A 216 6.70 22.91 -11.41
N ASP A 217 6.92 22.27 -10.27
CA ASP A 217 6.54 22.80 -8.95
C ASP A 217 7.33 24.06 -8.61
N MET A 218 8.64 24.09 -8.95
CA MET A 218 9.48 25.30 -8.78
C MET A 218 8.92 26.50 -9.54
N GLN A 219 8.48 26.29 -10.80
CA GLN A 219 7.89 27.34 -11.63
C GLN A 219 6.52 27.77 -11.09
N GLU A 220 5.67 26.82 -10.74
CA GLU A 220 4.30 27.05 -10.30
C GLU A 220 4.25 27.80 -8.97
N TYR A 221 5.01 27.31 -7.98
CA TYR A 221 4.98 27.84 -6.60
C TYR A 221 6.11 28.83 -6.30
N GLN A 222 6.97 29.13 -7.28
CA GLN A 222 8.03 30.16 -7.19
C GLN A 222 9.00 29.95 -6.01
N PHE A 223 9.46 28.71 -5.85
CA PHE A 223 10.48 28.36 -4.87
C PHE A 223 11.76 27.84 -5.54
N GLY A 224 12.80 27.63 -4.71
CA GLY A 224 14.09 27.16 -5.17
C GLY A 224 14.89 28.27 -5.87
N ALA A 225 15.97 27.87 -6.52
CA ALA A 225 16.81 28.76 -7.30
C ALA A 225 17.42 28.02 -8.49
N LEU A 226 17.66 28.77 -9.57
CA LEU A 226 18.38 28.27 -10.74
C LEU A 226 19.74 28.97 -10.85
N TYR A 227 20.72 28.30 -11.48
CA TYR A 227 21.95 28.93 -11.94
C TYR A 227 21.71 29.79 -13.20
N LEU A 228 20.61 29.54 -13.91
CA LEU A 228 20.18 30.30 -15.09
C LEU A 228 19.50 31.61 -14.68
N SER A 229 19.67 32.66 -15.48
CA SER A 229 19.04 33.97 -15.23
C SER A 229 18.50 34.61 -16.53
N GLY A 230 17.49 35.43 -16.36
CA GLY A 230 16.92 36.21 -17.50
C GLY A 230 16.48 35.33 -18.65
N ASP A 231 16.90 35.69 -19.86
CA ASP A 231 16.51 34.97 -21.10
C ASP A 231 17.08 33.55 -21.19
N GLU A 232 18.14 33.24 -20.44
CA GLU A 232 18.71 31.88 -20.43
C GLU A 232 17.73 30.86 -19.87
N VAL A 233 16.89 31.20 -18.88
CA VAL A 233 15.86 30.34 -18.34
C VAL A 233 14.92 29.87 -19.44
N LYS A 234 14.37 30.83 -20.19
CA LYS A 234 13.44 30.53 -21.27
C LYS A 234 14.11 29.75 -22.41
N LYS A 235 15.36 30.08 -22.75
CA LYS A 235 16.11 29.40 -23.80
C LYS A 235 16.42 27.94 -23.43
N THR A 236 16.69 27.66 -22.16
CA THR A 236 17.12 26.33 -21.67
C THR A 236 15.95 25.47 -21.24
N LEU A 237 15.02 26.01 -20.46
CA LEU A 237 13.90 25.28 -19.87
C LEU A 237 12.60 25.43 -20.65
N GLY A 238 12.50 26.40 -21.58
CA GLY A 238 11.27 26.71 -22.32
C GLY A 238 10.31 27.58 -21.52
N GLU A 239 9.10 27.76 -22.06
CA GLU A 239 8.03 28.51 -21.39
C GLU A 239 7.48 27.74 -20.19
N ARG A 240 7.34 26.44 -20.34
CA ARG A 240 6.97 25.50 -19.27
C ARG A 240 8.18 24.66 -18.93
N TRP A 241 8.69 24.80 -17.72
CA TRP A 241 9.90 24.06 -17.28
C TRP A 241 9.67 22.55 -17.25
N SER A 242 8.43 22.10 -17.05
CA SER A 242 8.05 20.69 -17.13
C SER A 242 8.25 20.05 -18.50
N ASP A 243 8.34 20.87 -19.58
CA ASP A 243 8.50 20.38 -20.94
C ASP A 243 9.98 20.16 -21.32
N TRP A 244 10.91 20.49 -20.43
CA TRP A 244 12.35 20.25 -20.65
C TRP A 244 12.63 18.79 -20.98
N LYS A 245 13.53 18.56 -21.93
CA LYS A 245 14.01 17.24 -22.32
C LYS A 245 15.53 17.24 -22.43
N PRO A 246 16.19 16.11 -22.10
CA PRO A 246 17.64 16.00 -22.23
C PRO A 246 18.08 16.14 -23.68
N ALA A 247 19.12 16.94 -23.91
CA ALA A 247 19.82 17.03 -25.19
C ALA A 247 20.78 15.84 -25.40
N ALA A 248 21.41 15.77 -26.57
CA ALA A 248 22.41 14.76 -26.84
C ALA A 248 23.54 14.79 -25.79
N GLY A 249 23.79 13.66 -25.14
CA GLY A 249 24.79 13.52 -24.07
C GLY A 249 24.27 13.86 -22.67
N GLN A 250 23.02 14.29 -22.53
CA GLN A 250 22.34 14.49 -21.26
C GLN A 250 21.43 13.30 -20.93
N THR A 251 21.03 13.20 -19.67
CA THR A 251 20.02 12.26 -19.16
C THR A 251 18.89 13.03 -18.48
N TRP A 252 17.83 12.35 -18.08
CA TRP A 252 16.75 13.01 -17.32
C TRP A 252 17.20 13.49 -15.93
N HIS A 253 18.36 13.02 -15.40
CA HIS A 253 18.95 13.62 -14.21
C HIS A 253 19.62 14.97 -14.47
N SER A 254 20.02 15.27 -15.72
CA SER A 254 20.76 16.49 -16.04
C SER A 254 19.98 17.78 -15.82
N PHE A 255 18.67 17.71 -15.59
CA PHE A 255 17.91 18.90 -15.16
C PHE A 255 18.41 19.48 -13.84
N ASN A 256 19.01 18.65 -12.97
CA ASN A 256 19.58 19.07 -11.70
C ASN A 256 20.78 20.03 -11.89
N ASP A 257 21.46 19.96 -13.04
CA ASP A 257 22.59 20.83 -13.34
C ASP A 257 22.20 22.32 -13.42
N TYR A 258 20.93 22.59 -13.63
CA TYR A 258 20.38 23.95 -13.68
C TYR A 258 19.91 24.48 -12.33
N ILE A 259 19.81 23.63 -11.33
CA ILE A 259 19.23 23.96 -10.02
C ILE A 259 20.33 24.28 -9.01
N ASN A 260 20.24 25.44 -8.38
CA ASN A 260 21.12 25.83 -7.28
C ASN A 260 20.54 25.32 -5.94
N PHE A 261 20.90 24.11 -5.56
CA PHE A 261 20.47 23.50 -4.30
C PHE A 261 21.06 24.18 -3.06
N SER A 262 22.09 25.04 -3.21
CA SER A 262 22.73 25.71 -2.08
C SER A 262 22.10 27.07 -1.74
N ASP A 263 21.11 27.54 -2.50
CA ASP A 263 20.44 28.81 -2.21
C ASP A 263 19.39 28.64 -1.10
N LYS A 264 19.83 28.87 0.15
CA LYS A 264 18.95 28.75 1.33
C LYS A 264 17.69 29.63 1.23
N THR A 265 17.81 30.82 0.66
CA THR A 265 16.67 31.74 0.55
C THR A 265 15.61 31.24 -0.42
N GLY A 266 16.02 30.66 -1.54
CA GLY A 266 15.11 30.07 -2.52
C GLY A 266 14.42 28.83 -1.96
N TRP A 267 15.16 27.99 -1.27
CA TRP A 267 14.62 26.73 -0.73
C TRP A 267 13.79 26.93 0.54
N ASP A 268 14.05 27.96 1.36
CA ASP A 268 13.16 28.31 2.48
C ASP A 268 11.73 28.71 2.03
N LYS A 269 11.52 28.98 0.74
CA LYS A 269 10.18 29.21 0.15
C LYS A 269 9.41 27.92 -0.19
N TRP A 270 10.03 26.78 -0.07
CA TRP A 270 9.46 25.44 -0.23
C TRP A 270 8.96 24.92 1.10
N TRP A 271 9.36 23.72 1.50
CA TRP A 271 9.05 23.19 2.82
C TRP A 271 9.73 23.97 3.95
N GLY A 272 10.97 24.37 3.73
CA GLY A 272 11.78 25.10 4.69
C GLY A 272 12.34 24.20 5.81
N LYS A 273 13.40 24.72 6.46
CA LYS A 273 14.16 24.00 7.51
C LYS A 273 13.34 23.59 8.74
N ASN A 274 12.18 24.22 8.98
CA ASN A 274 11.30 23.85 10.09
C ASN A 274 10.51 22.57 9.82
N TRP A 275 10.37 22.18 8.56
CA TRP A 275 9.65 21.01 8.11
C TRP A 275 10.57 19.86 7.71
N ILE A 276 11.65 20.17 7.00
CA ILE A 276 12.56 19.21 6.38
C ILE A 276 13.84 19.11 7.18
N ARG A 277 14.33 17.88 7.44
CA ARG A 277 15.55 17.60 8.17
C ARG A 277 16.77 17.73 7.29
N THR A 278 16.69 17.17 6.09
CA THR A 278 17.83 16.95 5.21
C THR A 278 17.52 17.35 3.80
N ASP A 279 18.53 17.42 2.96
CA ASP A 279 18.54 17.32 1.50
C ASP A 279 18.67 18.59 0.69
N ILE A 280 17.94 19.63 1.01
CA ILE A 280 17.87 20.84 0.18
C ILE A 280 18.33 22.04 0.99
N GLY A 281 19.10 22.92 0.33
CA GLY A 281 19.47 24.20 0.90
C GLY A 281 20.39 24.11 2.12
N ASP A 282 21.11 23.01 2.26
CA ASP A 282 22.11 22.87 3.32
C ASP A 282 21.50 23.00 4.74
N TYR A 283 20.34 22.37 4.95
CA TYR A 283 19.65 22.38 6.23
C TYR A 283 20.46 21.63 7.30
N ASP A 284 19.93 20.59 7.88
CA ASP A 284 20.66 19.71 8.78
C ASP A 284 21.38 18.63 7.96
N ASN A 285 22.53 18.15 8.41
CA ASN A 285 23.17 17.01 7.78
C ASN A 285 22.28 15.78 7.93
N PRO A 286 22.17 14.93 6.89
CA PRO A 286 21.48 13.66 7.01
C PRO A 286 22.18 12.80 8.06
N GLY A 287 21.39 12.13 8.89
CA GLY A 287 21.87 11.09 9.78
C GLY A 287 22.10 9.77 9.04
N PHE A 288 22.54 8.77 9.79
CA PHE A 288 22.82 7.44 9.26
C PHE A 288 21.91 6.35 9.86
N ASP A 289 21.05 6.72 10.80
CA ASP A 289 20.08 5.81 11.40
C ASP A 289 18.73 5.87 10.67
N ASP A 290 17.87 4.92 10.99
CA ASP A 290 16.56 4.79 10.34
C ASP A 290 15.66 6.04 10.48
N LEU A 291 15.83 6.86 11.53
CA LEU A 291 14.98 8.02 11.80
C LEU A 291 15.48 9.34 11.19
N THR A 292 16.74 9.37 10.75
CA THR A 292 17.37 10.63 10.34
C THR A 292 17.96 10.57 8.93
N MET A 293 17.98 9.39 8.31
CA MET A 293 18.49 9.22 6.94
C MET A 293 17.47 9.69 5.91
N SER A 294 17.95 10.33 4.86
CA SER A 294 17.12 10.63 3.68
C SER A 294 16.97 9.39 2.81
N LEU A 295 15.72 8.95 2.59
CA LEU A 295 15.43 7.82 1.70
C LEU A 295 15.48 8.27 0.24
N ALA A 296 16.43 7.73 -0.53
CA ALA A 296 16.55 8.01 -1.96
C ALA A 296 16.56 9.52 -2.30
N PHE A 297 17.14 10.35 -1.44
CA PHE A 297 17.17 11.82 -1.53
C PHE A 297 15.77 12.49 -1.46
N LEU A 298 14.74 11.80 -0.95
CA LEU A 298 13.45 12.41 -0.67
C LEU A 298 13.55 13.36 0.52
N PRO A 299 12.85 14.50 0.49
CA PRO A 299 12.81 15.43 1.62
C PRO A 299 12.26 14.79 2.89
N ASP A 300 13.11 14.61 3.89
CA ASP A 300 12.79 13.95 5.15
C ASP A 300 12.09 14.91 6.12
N ILE A 301 10.87 14.59 6.54
CA ILE A 301 10.05 15.45 7.40
C ILE A 301 10.47 15.31 8.86
N LYS A 302 10.57 16.42 9.57
CA LYS A 302 10.92 16.50 11.00
C LYS A 302 9.78 16.02 11.90
N THR A 303 9.36 14.76 11.76
CA THR A 303 8.28 14.17 12.55
C THR A 303 8.60 14.08 14.05
N GLY A 304 9.88 14.07 14.42
CA GLY A 304 10.34 14.12 15.81
C GLY A 304 10.45 15.52 16.41
N SER A 305 10.18 16.60 15.64
CA SER A 305 10.28 17.96 16.13
C SER A 305 9.24 18.26 17.22
N THR A 306 9.68 18.96 18.25
CA THR A 306 8.81 19.51 19.30
C THR A 306 8.57 21.01 19.15
N THR A 307 9.11 21.61 18.07
CA THR A 307 9.00 23.05 17.80
C THR A 307 7.88 23.30 16.83
N ALA A 308 7.01 24.27 17.15
CA ALA A 308 5.95 24.71 16.25
C ALA A 308 6.54 25.24 14.93
N SER A 309 5.98 24.81 13.79
CA SER A 309 6.55 25.11 12.47
C SER A 309 5.75 26.09 11.62
N GLY A 310 4.46 26.29 11.90
CA GLY A 310 3.54 26.90 10.94
C GLY A 310 3.39 26.05 9.67
N LEU A 311 2.76 26.58 8.62
CA LEU A 311 2.65 25.92 7.33
C LEU A 311 3.92 26.12 6.47
N PRO A 312 4.24 25.21 5.56
CA PRO A 312 5.25 25.41 4.52
C PRO A 312 4.98 26.68 3.71
N VAL A 313 6.04 27.39 3.31
CA VAL A 313 5.88 28.71 2.70
C VAL A 313 5.14 28.63 1.35
N PHE A 314 5.39 27.59 0.55
CA PHE A 314 4.74 27.44 -0.77
C PHE A 314 3.21 27.29 -0.67
N TYR A 315 2.67 26.83 0.45
CA TYR A 315 1.21 26.78 0.64
C TYR A 315 0.54 28.16 0.55
N LYS A 316 1.29 29.25 0.75
CA LYS A 316 0.78 30.61 0.49
C LYS A 316 0.52 30.88 -0.98
N ASN A 317 1.27 30.22 -1.86
CA ASN A 317 1.12 30.35 -3.32
C ASN A 317 0.18 29.28 -3.91
N LYS A 318 -0.14 28.24 -3.13
CA LYS A 318 -1.08 27.18 -3.47
C LYS A 318 -2.48 27.60 -3.04
N THR A 319 -3.30 28.07 -4.01
CA THR A 319 -4.60 28.69 -3.73
C THR A 319 -5.71 27.69 -3.40
N ASP A 320 -5.52 26.44 -3.73
CA ASP A 320 -6.48 25.35 -3.56
C ASP A 320 -6.19 24.47 -2.32
N THR A 321 -5.13 24.73 -1.56
CA THR A 321 -4.86 23.97 -0.35
C THR A 321 -5.94 24.19 0.73
N HIS A 322 -6.33 23.12 1.40
CA HIS A 322 -7.23 23.19 2.56
C HIS A 322 -6.46 23.34 3.89
N ALA A 323 -5.12 23.36 3.84
CA ALA A 323 -4.29 23.52 5.01
C ALA A 323 -4.50 24.89 5.67
N LYS A 324 -4.62 24.89 6.99
CA LYS A 324 -4.78 26.10 7.82
C LYS A 324 -3.72 26.12 8.90
N ILE A 325 -3.23 27.34 9.23
CA ILE A 325 -2.30 27.51 10.36
C ILE A 325 -3.03 27.17 11.66
N ILE A 326 -2.41 26.33 12.46
CA ILE A 326 -2.86 25.97 13.81
C ILE A 326 -1.71 26.28 14.77
N ASP A 327 -1.97 27.15 15.74
CA ASP A 327 -0.95 27.57 16.69
C ASP A 327 -0.40 26.40 17.50
N GLY A 328 0.89 26.36 17.66
CA GLY A 328 1.58 25.33 18.44
C GLY A 328 1.83 24.00 17.70
N PHE A 329 1.31 23.82 16.48
CA PHE A 329 1.50 22.57 15.74
C PHE A 329 2.94 22.40 15.24
N THR A 330 3.46 21.20 15.44
CA THR A 330 4.68 20.69 14.83
C THR A 330 4.38 20.05 13.46
N PRO A 331 5.37 19.73 12.63
CA PRO A 331 5.13 18.98 11.37
C PRO A 331 4.31 17.70 11.58
N ARG A 332 4.62 16.93 12.63
CA ARG A 332 3.88 15.72 13.00
C ARG A 332 2.41 16.01 13.31
N ASP A 333 2.13 17.07 14.07
CA ASP A 333 0.76 17.42 14.45
C ASP A 333 -0.07 17.79 13.23
N TYR A 334 0.51 18.52 12.26
CA TYR A 334 -0.15 18.82 11.00
C TYR A 334 -0.45 17.55 10.22
N LEU A 335 0.53 16.67 10.00
CA LEU A 335 0.32 15.43 9.24
C LEU A 335 -0.74 14.55 9.88
N THR A 336 -0.67 14.35 11.20
CA THR A 336 -1.65 13.55 11.93
C THR A 336 -3.05 14.15 11.83
N HIS A 337 -3.16 15.47 11.97
CA HIS A 337 -4.43 16.18 11.84
C HIS A 337 -5.01 16.03 10.41
N TRP A 338 -4.22 16.30 9.38
CA TRP A 338 -4.68 16.22 7.99
C TRP A 338 -5.10 14.80 7.61
N LEU A 339 -4.32 13.79 7.96
CA LEU A 339 -4.66 12.39 7.69
C LEU A 339 -5.93 11.97 8.45
N SER A 340 -6.09 12.36 9.71
CA SER A 340 -7.27 12.04 10.50
C SER A 340 -8.52 12.79 10.02
N GLN A 341 -8.37 13.94 9.35
CA GLN A 341 -9.50 14.65 8.77
C GLN A 341 -10.18 13.84 7.65
N TRP A 342 -9.42 13.15 6.80
CA TRP A 342 -9.99 12.23 5.80
C TRP A 342 -10.83 11.12 6.43
N VAL A 343 -10.38 10.60 7.56
CA VAL A 343 -11.15 9.61 8.33
C VAL A 343 -12.46 10.20 8.85
N ARG A 344 -12.38 11.41 9.41
CA ARG A 344 -13.55 12.13 9.99
C ARG A 344 -14.59 12.49 8.93
N ASP A 345 -14.16 12.88 7.73
CA ASP A 345 -15.05 13.41 6.69
C ASP A 345 -15.64 12.30 5.81
N TYR A 346 -14.91 11.19 5.63
CA TYR A 346 -15.26 10.14 4.66
C TYR A 346 -15.48 8.76 5.27
N GLY A 347 -15.06 8.51 6.52
CA GLY A 347 -15.21 7.20 7.15
C GLY A 347 -14.19 6.17 6.66
N ILE A 348 -12.97 6.60 6.39
CA ILE A 348 -11.87 5.70 6.03
C ILE A 348 -11.61 4.75 7.20
N ASP A 349 -11.59 3.44 6.94
CA ASP A 349 -11.58 2.39 7.97
C ASP A 349 -10.17 2.10 8.52
N GLY A 350 -9.14 2.48 7.79
CA GLY A 350 -7.78 2.24 8.26
C GLY A 350 -6.71 2.83 7.36
N PHE A 351 -5.46 2.68 7.81
CA PHE A 351 -4.26 3.07 7.07
C PHE A 351 -3.29 1.91 6.87
N ARG A 352 -2.71 1.83 5.70
CA ARG A 352 -1.41 1.22 5.49
C ARG A 352 -0.35 2.33 5.59
N VAL A 353 0.58 2.15 6.49
CA VAL A 353 1.63 3.14 6.78
C VAL A 353 2.90 2.75 6.05
N ASP A 354 3.33 3.64 5.16
CA ASP A 354 4.59 3.54 4.45
C ASP A 354 5.77 3.82 5.37
N THR A 355 6.90 3.16 5.13
CA THR A 355 8.19 3.44 5.80
C THR A 355 8.10 3.59 7.34
N ALA A 356 7.34 2.71 8.00
CA ALA A 356 7.05 2.83 9.44
C ALA A 356 8.30 2.89 10.34
N LYS A 357 9.41 2.29 9.91
CA LYS A 357 10.67 2.31 10.68
C LYS A 357 11.43 3.64 10.63
N HIS A 358 11.05 4.54 9.74
CA HIS A 358 11.72 5.82 9.51
C HIS A 358 11.04 7.01 10.20
N VAL A 359 9.99 6.76 10.99
CA VAL A 359 9.27 7.76 11.79
C VAL A 359 9.20 7.29 13.23
N GLU A 360 9.27 8.23 14.15
CA GLU A 360 9.28 7.97 15.58
C GLU A 360 8.01 7.27 16.05
N LEU A 361 8.15 6.23 16.88
CA LEU A 361 7.04 5.44 17.42
C LEU A 361 5.90 6.28 18.06
N PRO A 362 6.20 7.36 18.84
CA PRO A 362 5.13 8.23 19.35
C PRO A 362 4.28 8.92 18.27
N ALA A 363 4.84 9.16 17.08
CA ALA A 363 4.07 9.74 15.98
C ALA A 363 3.00 8.76 15.48
N TRP A 364 3.31 7.49 15.40
CA TRP A 364 2.35 6.44 15.04
C TRP A 364 1.25 6.27 16.09
N GLN A 365 1.62 6.32 17.37
CA GLN A 365 0.65 6.27 18.47
C GLN A 365 -0.32 7.46 18.39
N GLN A 366 0.17 8.65 18.07
CA GLN A 366 -0.64 9.86 17.91
C GLN A 366 -1.60 9.68 16.71
N LEU A 367 -1.09 9.28 15.55
CA LEU A 367 -1.90 9.05 14.35
C LEU A 367 -3.02 8.03 14.62
N LYS A 368 -2.70 6.89 15.24
CA LYS A 368 -3.68 5.86 15.59
C LYS A 368 -4.76 6.40 16.51
N THR A 369 -4.36 7.20 17.50
CA THR A 369 -5.29 7.75 18.49
C THR A 369 -6.27 8.73 17.84
N GLU A 370 -5.77 9.66 17.03
CA GLU A 370 -6.58 10.68 16.36
C GLU A 370 -7.47 10.08 15.26
N ALA A 371 -6.93 9.20 14.43
CA ALA A 371 -7.71 8.53 13.39
C ALA A 371 -8.80 7.62 13.98
N SER A 372 -8.52 6.93 15.09
CA SER A 372 -9.53 6.13 15.79
C SER A 372 -10.64 6.99 16.39
N ALA A 373 -10.32 8.17 16.90
CA ALA A 373 -11.32 9.12 17.37
C ALA A 373 -12.17 9.64 16.21
N ALA A 374 -11.52 10.02 15.11
CA ALA A 374 -12.17 10.50 13.89
C ALA A 374 -13.15 9.47 13.31
N LEU A 375 -12.78 8.18 13.24
CA LEU A 375 -13.69 7.13 12.76
C LEU A 375 -14.90 6.93 13.68
N ARG A 376 -14.69 6.97 15.00
CA ARG A 376 -15.82 6.89 15.95
C ARG A 376 -16.78 8.07 15.80
N GLU A 377 -16.27 9.27 15.59
CA GLU A 377 -17.05 10.48 15.34
C GLU A 377 -17.87 10.33 14.05
N TRP A 378 -17.20 9.86 12.97
CA TRP A 378 -17.86 9.64 11.69
C TRP A 378 -18.98 8.59 11.80
N LYS A 379 -18.73 7.43 12.42
CA LYS A 379 -19.73 6.36 12.61
C LYS A 379 -20.94 6.87 13.42
N LYS A 380 -20.69 7.68 14.46
CA LYS A 380 -21.76 8.28 15.26
C LYS A 380 -22.59 9.27 14.46
N ALA A 381 -21.96 10.04 13.58
CA ALA A 381 -22.64 11.02 12.72
C ALA A 381 -23.35 10.38 11.51
N ASN A 382 -22.92 9.18 11.09
CA ASN A 382 -23.40 8.50 9.89
C ASN A 382 -23.82 7.03 10.19
N PRO A 383 -24.77 6.80 11.13
CA PRO A 383 -25.11 5.44 11.55
C PRO A 383 -25.64 4.56 10.41
N ASP A 384 -26.30 5.17 9.42
CA ASP A 384 -26.87 4.46 8.27
C ASP A 384 -25.82 4.10 7.19
N LYS A 385 -24.63 4.67 7.27
CA LYS A 385 -23.51 4.43 6.36
C LYS A 385 -22.39 3.60 6.99
N ALA A 386 -22.35 3.55 8.32
CA ALA A 386 -21.37 2.80 9.05
C ALA A 386 -21.52 1.30 8.76
N LEU A 387 -20.49 0.67 8.21
CA LEU A 387 -20.52 -0.73 7.82
C LEU A 387 -20.63 -1.68 9.03
N ASP A 388 -19.92 -1.36 10.11
CA ASP A 388 -19.84 -2.13 11.35
C ASP A 388 -19.37 -1.25 12.53
N ASP A 389 -19.12 -1.89 13.67
CA ASP A 389 -18.56 -1.26 14.88
C ASP A 389 -17.05 -1.48 15.03
N LYS A 390 -16.38 -2.08 14.03
CA LYS A 390 -14.94 -2.40 14.09
C LYS A 390 -14.11 -1.14 14.28
N PRO A 391 -13.04 -1.22 15.08
CA PRO A 391 -12.15 -0.09 15.30
C PRO A 391 -11.35 0.26 14.03
N PHE A 392 -10.83 1.48 14.00
CA PHE A 392 -9.86 1.90 12.98
C PHE A 392 -8.66 0.96 12.97
N TRP A 393 -8.26 0.49 11.79
CA TRP A 393 -7.17 -0.46 11.63
C TRP A 393 -5.92 0.20 11.04
N MET A 394 -4.75 -0.18 11.54
CA MET A 394 -3.48 0.34 11.05
C MET A 394 -2.47 -0.79 10.84
N THR A 395 -2.01 -0.94 9.60
CA THR A 395 -0.92 -1.87 9.25
C THR A 395 0.32 -1.10 8.81
N GLY A 396 1.51 -1.59 9.17
CA GLY A 396 2.77 -0.88 8.92
C GLY A 396 3.72 -1.64 8.00
N GLU A 397 4.40 -0.88 7.16
CA GLU A 397 5.56 -1.35 6.44
C GLU A 397 6.83 -1.04 7.24
N ALA A 398 7.44 -2.07 7.80
CA ALA A 398 8.81 -2.01 8.30
C ALA A 398 9.62 -3.05 7.52
N TRP A 399 10.45 -2.61 6.61
CA TRP A 399 11.18 -3.49 5.69
C TRP A 399 11.90 -4.63 6.40
N GLY A 400 11.58 -5.86 5.99
CA GLY A 400 12.13 -7.08 6.60
C GLY A 400 11.42 -7.55 7.88
N HIS A 401 10.29 -6.94 8.28
CA HIS A 401 9.48 -7.43 9.39
C HIS A 401 8.77 -8.73 9.01
N GLY A 402 8.84 -9.72 9.90
CA GLY A 402 8.18 -11.01 9.75
C GLY A 402 7.13 -11.25 10.85
N VAL A 403 6.87 -12.53 11.16
CA VAL A 403 5.92 -12.91 12.23
C VAL A 403 6.62 -12.82 13.59
N MET A 404 6.64 -11.63 14.16
CA MET A 404 7.21 -11.35 15.48
C MET A 404 6.46 -10.19 16.14
N GLN A 405 6.33 -10.24 17.47
CA GLN A 405 5.86 -9.11 18.24
C GLN A 405 6.96 -8.05 18.35
N SER A 406 6.64 -6.80 18.07
CA SER A 406 7.58 -5.67 18.07
C SER A 406 6.98 -4.44 18.76
N ASP A 407 7.78 -3.40 18.94
CA ASP A 407 7.33 -2.15 19.56
C ASP A 407 6.26 -1.42 18.74
N TYR A 408 6.15 -1.67 17.45
CA TYR A 408 5.09 -1.12 16.61
C TYR A 408 3.69 -1.43 17.16
N TYR A 409 3.45 -2.65 17.61
CA TYR A 409 2.14 -3.04 18.17
C TYR A 409 1.77 -2.30 19.46
N ARG A 410 2.77 -1.85 20.23
CA ARG A 410 2.56 -0.99 21.40
C ARG A 410 2.34 0.48 21.05
N HIS A 411 2.58 0.86 19.80
CA HIS A 411 2.48 2.23 19.30
C HIS A 411 1.45 2.38 18.18
N GLY A 412 0.38 1.56 18.24
CA GLY A 412 -0.83 1.78 17.46
C GLY A 412 -1.01 0.91 16.24
N PHE A 413 -0.02 0.07 15.88
CA PHE A 413 -0.21 -0.87 14.78
C PHE A 413 -0.98 -2.11 15.22
N ASP A 414 -1.98 -2.49 14.43
CA ASP A 414 -2.76 -3.72 14.61
C ASP A 414 -2.12 -4.89 13.86
N ALA A 415 -1.41 -4.59 12.79
CA ALA A 415 -0.69 -5.56 11.96
C ALA A 415 0.60 -4.96 11.39
N MET A 416 1.54 -5.82 11.03
CA MET A 416 2.72 -5.45 10.24
C MET A 416 2.78 -6.30 8.97
N ILE A 417 3.28 -5.71 7.87
CA ILE A 417 3.49 -6.44 6.62
C ILE A 417 4.51 -7.55 6.83
N ASN A 418 4.17 -8.77 6.44
CA ASN A 418 4.99 -9.96 6.59
C ASN A 418 5.85 -10.20 5.35
N PHE A 419 7.08 -9.68 5.37
CA PHE A 419 8.03 -9.80 4.25
C PHE A 419 8.57 -11.21 4.04
N ASP A 420 8.53 -12.07 5.07
CA ASP A 420 9.10 -13.42 4.99
C ASP A 420 8.20 -14.38 4.19
N TYR A 421 6.89 -14.07 4.09
CA TYR A 421 5.90 -15.03 3.60
C TYR A 421 6.09 -15.37 2.13
N GLN A 422 6.43 -14.41 1.28
CA GLN A 422 6.63 -14.62 -0.17
C GLN A 422 7.69 -15.70 -0.45
N GLU A 423 8.81 -15.67 0.26
CA GLU A 423 9.91 -16.62 0.07
C GLU A 423 9.61 -17.98 0.71
N GLN A 424 8.85 -18.02 1.80
CA GLN A 424 8.38 -19.27 2.41
C GLN A 424 7.41 -19.98 1.47
N ALA A 425 6.45 -19.29 0.90
CA ALA A 425 5.49 -19.81 -0.05
C ALA A 425 6.19 -20.30 -1.34
N ALA A 426 7.20 -19.58 -1.84
CA ALA A 426 7.96 -19.97 -3.03
C ALA A 426 8.62 -21.34 -2.88
N LYS A 427 9.07 -21.69 -1.67
CA LYS A 427 9.67 -23.00 -1.38
C LYS A 427 8.64 -24.13 -1.32
N ALA A 428 7.38 -23.82 -1.05
CA ALA A 428 6.30 -24.77 -0.82
C ALA A 428 5.30 -24.89 -1.99
N VAL A 429 5.48 -24.10 -3.05
CA VAL A 429 4.51 -24.01 -4.15
C VAL A 429 4.24 -25.34 -4.86
N ASP A 430 5.21 -26.23 -4.89
CA ASP A 430 5.05 -27.56 -5.48
C ASP A 430 4.47 -28.58 -4.49
N CYS A 431 4.42 -28.25 -3.20
CA CYS A 431 3.94 -29.14 -2.16
C CYS A 431 3.42 -28.35 -0.95
N LEU A 432 2.10 -28.12 -0.91
CA LEU A 432 1.44 -27.39 0.18
C LEU A 432 1.76 -27.94 1.57
N ALA A 433 1.96 -29.25 1.71
CA ALA A 433 2.34 -29.87 2.97
C ALA A 433 3.66 -29.34 3.57
N GLN A 434 4.49 -28.67 2.77
CA GLN A 434 5.70 -28.00 3.27
C GLN A 434 5.39 -26.71 4.06
N MET A 435 4.20 -26.13 3.88
CA MET A 435 3.75 -24.96 4.66
C MET A 435 3.17 -25.32 6.03
N ASP A 436 2.89 -26.58 6.28
CA ASP A 436 2.23 -27.04 7.50
C ASP A 436 2.91 -26.52 8.76
N THR A 437 4.22 -26.74 8.86
CA THR A 437 5.03 -26.26 9.98
C THR A 437 5.07 -24.72 10.04
N THR A 438 5.13 -24.04 8.88
CA THR A 438 5.14 -22.58 8.83
C THR A 438 3.81 -22.01 9.33
N TRP A 439 2.69 -22.53 8.85
CA TRP A 439 1.36 -22.09 9.28
C TRP A 439 1.11 -22.38 10.75
N GLN A 440 1.50 -23.56 11.24
CA GLN A 440 1.40 -23.88 12.65
C GLN A 440 2.21 -22.90 13.51
N GLN A 441 3.47 -22.64 13.16
CA GLN A 441 4.30 -21.69 13.87
C GLN A 441 3.76 -20.25 13.80
N MET A 442 3.19 -19.85 12.65
CA MET A 442 2.51 -18.55 12.54
C MET A 442 1.30 -18.48 13.47
N ALA A 443 0.42 -19.48 13.44
CA ALA A 443 -0.77 -19.52 14.28
C ALA A 443 -0.43 -19.50 15.79
N GLU A 444 0.62 -20.21 16.18
CA GLU A 444 1.12 -20.21 17.57
C GLU A 444 1.66 -18.84 18.01
N LYS A 445 2.34 -18.11 17.09
CA LYS A 445 2.92 -16.80 17.38
C LYS A 445 1.91 -15.66 17.37
N LEU A 446 0.86 -15.75 16.53
CA LEU A 446 -0.13 -14.68 16.34
C LEU A 446 -1.13 -14.59 17.51
N GLN A 447 -0.60 -14.49 18.73
CA GLN A 447 -1.37 -14.33 19.96
C GLN A 447 -1.35 -12.86 20.40
N GLY A 448 -2.46 -12.14 20.16
CA GLY A 448 -2.60 -10.74 20.56
C GLY A 448 -1.97 -9.72 19.60
N PHE A 449 -1.56 -10.14 18.40
CA PHE A 449 -1.13 -9.27 17.28
C PHE A 449 -1.44 -9.95 15.95
N ASN A 450 -1.31 -9.19 14.86
CA ASN A 450 -1.61 -9.70 13.52
C ASN A 450 -0.48 -9.34 12.54
N VAL A 451 -0.48 -10.00 11.38
CA VAL A 451 0.37 -9.67 10.24
C VAL A 451 -0.47 -9.58 8.96
N LEU A 452 0.05 -8.89 7.96
CA LEU A 452 -0.50 -8.85 6.62
C LEU A 452 0.45 -9.60 5.69
N SER A 453 0.14 -10.86 5.38
CA SER A 453 0.95 -11.71 4.51
C SER A 453 0.60 -11.49 3.05
N TYR A 454 1.60 -11.58 2.16
CA TYR A 454 1.42 -11.39 0.71
C TYR A 454 2.29 -12.33 -0.11
N LEU A 455 1.92 -12.55 -1.37
CA LEU A 455 2.74 -13.22 -2.37
C LEU A 455 3.32 -12.25 -3.39
N SER A 456 2.57 -11.24 -3.80
CA SER A 456 3.04 -10.18 -4.69
C SER A 456 2.92 -8.82 -4.02
N SER A 457 3.87 -7.94 -4.31
CA SER A 457 3.83 -6.56 -3.85
C SER A 457 4.41 -5.62 -4.91
N HIS A 458 4.20 -4.34 -4.74
CA HIS A 458 4.77 -3.31 -5.60
C HIS A 458 6.28 -3.09 -5.35
N ASP A 459 6.79 -3.48 -4.19
CA ASP A 459 8.19 -3.26 -3.78
C ASP A 459 9.06 -4.51 -3.94
N THR A 460 8.46 -5.70 -3.87
CA THR A 460 9.16 -6.94 -4.07
C THR A 460 8.94 -7.48 -5.49
N ARG A 461 8.67 -8.75 -5.65
CA ARG A 461 8.42 -9.36 -6.97
C ARG A 461 6.95 -9.73 -7.14
N LEU A 462 6.50 -9.85 -8.37
CA LEU A 462 5.25 -10.52 -8.69
C LEU A 462 5.47 -12.03 -8.57
N PHE A 463 4.64 -12.69 -7.78
CA PHE A 463 4.63 -14.15 -7.66
C PHE A 463 3.81 -14.74 -8.80
N ARG A 464 4.41 -15.64 -9.59
CA ARG A 464 3.77 -16.25 -10.78
C ARG A 464 4.01 -17.75 -10.84
N GLU A 465 4.54 -18.28 -9.77
CA GLU A 465 4.76 -19.71 -9.59
C GLU A 465 3.46 -20.38 -9.11
N GLY A 466 3.20 -21.59 -9.52
CA GLY A 466 2.21 -22.50 -8.94
C GLY A 466 0.74 -22.29 -9.32
N GLY A 467 0.37 -21.22 -10.02
CA GLY A 467 -1.02 -21.00 -10.41
C GLY A 467 -2.00 -21.02 -9.23
N ASP A 468 -3.02 -21.89 -9.27
CA ASP A 468 -4.05 -21.98 -8.22
C ASP A 468 -3.48 -22.34 -6.84
N LYS A 469 -2.37 -23.09 -6.77
CA LYS A 469 -1.69 -23.40 -5.51
C LYS A 469 -1.14 -22.14 -4.81
N ALA A 470 -0.79 -21.12 -5.58
CA ALA A 470 -0.37 -19.84 -5.00
C ALA A 470 -1.53 -19.17 -4.26
N ALA A 471 -2.74 -19.21 -4.82
CA ALA A 471 -3.94 -18.71 -4.15
C ALA A 471 -4.21 -19.48 -2.84
N GLU A 472 -4.12 -20.80 -2.87
CA GLU A 472 -4.28 -21.65 -1.68
C GLU A 472 -3.25 -21.31 -0.60
N LEU A 473 -1.96 -21.17 -0.99
CA LEU A 473 -0.90 -20.78 -0.06
C LEU A 473 -1.20 -19.43 0.62
N LEU A 474 -1.72 -18.46 -0.11
CA LEU A 474 -2.03 -17.15 0.44
C LEU A 474 -3.29 -17.16 1.32
N LEU A 475 -4.39 -17.68 0.76
CA LEU A 475 -5.70 -17.56 1.40
C LEU A 475 -5.85 -18.44 2.67
N LEU A 476 -5.01 -19.46 2.82
CA LEU A 476 -4.96 -20.31 4.02
C LEU A 476 -3.93 -19.84 5.04
N ALA A 477 -3.19 -18.75 4.76
CA ALA A 477 -2.22 -18.21 5.70
C ALA A 477 -2.90 -17.69 6.98
N PRO A 478 -2.38 -18.00 8.18
CA PRO A 478 -2.83 -17.37 9.42
C PRO A 478 -2.63 -15.85 9.39
N GLY A 479 -3.62 -15.10 9.89
CA GLY A 479 -3.61 -13.64 9.89
C GLY A 479 -4.29 -13.06 8.66
N ALA A 480 -4.20 -11.72 8.50
CA ALA A 480 -4.69 -11.02 7.32
C ALA A 480 -3.83 -11.31 6.08
N VAL A 481 -4.46 -11.30 4.91
CA VAL A 481 -3.76 -11.57 3.64
C VAL A 481 -3.96 -10.43 2.65
N GLN A 482 -2.95 -10.19 1.82
CA GLN A 482 -2.97 -9.18 0.77
C GLN A 482 -2.91 -9.83 -0.61
N ILE A 483 -3.90 -9.55 -1.44
CA ILE A 483 -3.90 -9.80 -2.88
C ILE A 483 -3.41 -8.53 -3.56
N PHE A 484 -2.34 -8.60 -4.33
CA PHE A 484 -1.89 -7.47 -5.16
C PHE A 484 -2.62 -7.50 -6.50
N TYR A 485 -3.19 -6.37 -6.91
CA TYR A 485 -4.06 -6.28 -8.09
C TYR A 485 -3.48 -7.02 -9.31
N GLY A 486 -4.29 -7.90 -9.89
CA GLY A 486 -3.95 -8.75 -11.01
C GLY A 486 -3.25 -10.06 -10.66
N ASP A 487 -3.07 -10.41 -9.37
CA ASP A 487 -2.63 -11.75 -8.96
C ASP A 487 -3.68 -12.81 -9.29
N GLU A 488 -4.95 -12.48 -9.05
CA GLU A 488 -6.12 -13.32 -9.33
C GLU A 488 -6.28 -13.68 -10.82
N SER A 489 -5.66 -12.92 -11.69
CA SER A 489 -5.70 -13.13 -13.15
C SER A 489 -4.32 -13.47 -13.73
N SER A 490 -3.33 -13.77 -12.88
CA SER A 490 -1.95 -14.04 -13.28
C SER A 490 -1.38 -12.97 -14.23
N ARG A 491 -1.63 -11.69 -13.92
CA ARG A 491 -1.14 -10.55 -14.71
C ARG A 491 0.32 -10.74 -15.13
N PRO A 492 0.65 -10.69 -16.44
CA PRO A 492 1.98 -10.97 -16.93
C PRO A 492 3.00 -9.89 -16.47
N PHE A 493 4.26 -10.27 -16.43
CA PHE A 493 5.35 -9.32 -16.25
C PHE A 493 5.33 -8.28 -17.38
N GLY A 494 5.62 -7.02 -17.04
CA GLY A 494 5.89 -5.97 -18.03
C GLY A 494 7.20 -6.24 -18.80
N PRO A 495 7.47 -5.54 -19.91
CA PRO A 495 8.74 -5.61 -20.59
C PRO A 495 9.90 -5.25 -19.65
N ALA A 496 11.04 -5.88 -19.84
CA ALA A 496 12.19 -5.83 -18.92
C ALA A 496 12.96 -4.48 -18.88
N VAL A 497 12.33 -3.38 -19.24
CA VAL A 497 12.98 -2.07 -19.39
C VAL A 497 13.33 -1.42 -18.04
N CYS A 498 12.70 -1.85 -16.97
CA CYS A 498 13.05 -1.38 -15.61
C CYS A 498 12.75 -2.48 -14.59
N ARG A 499 13.71 -2.85 -13.74
CA ARG A 499 13.48 -3.84 -12.68
C ARG A 499 12.40 -3.41 -11.67
N SER A 500 12.23 -2.10 -11.47
CA SER A 500 11.15 -1.49 -10.68
C SER A 500 9.82 -1.38 -11.43
N SER A 501 9.82 -1.56 -12.76
CA SER A 501 8.67 -1.32 -13.65
C SER A 501 7.99 -2.59 -14.15
N ARG A 502 8.11 -3.71 -13.44
CA ARG A 502 7.33 -4.93 -13.73
C ARG A 502 5.82 -4.75 -13.51
N ARG A 503 5.36 -3.51 -13.50
CA ARG A 503 4.03 -3.03 -13.20
C ARG A 503 3.35 -2.54 -14.48
N ARG A 504 2.93 -3.46 -15.38
CA ARG A 504 2.05 -3.05 -16.48
C ARG A 504 0.72 -2.55 -15.95
N PRO A 505 0.13 -1.51 -16.56
CA PRO A 505 -1.29 -1.23 -16.37
C PRO A 505 -2.06 -2.48 -16.75
N TYR A 506 -3.10 -2.75 -16.02
CA TYR A 506 -4.02 -3.83 -16.32
C TYR A 506 -5.10 -3.27 -17.24
N PRO A 507 -5.13 -3.60 -18.54
CA PRO A 507 -6.38 -3.47 -19.28
C PRO A 507 -7.30 -4.55 -18.73
N PHE A 508 -8.26 -4.13 -17.91
CA PHE A 508 -9.30 -5.03 -17.44
C PHE A 508 -10.02 -5.59 -18.67
N ARG A 509 -9.74 -6.84 -19.02
CA ARG A 509 -10.56 -7.59 -19.95
C ARG A 509 -11.38 -8.56 -19.10
N PRO A 510 -12.70 -8.36 -18.97
CA PRO A 510 -13.55 -9.39 -18.40
C PRO A 510 -13.42 -10.63 -19.29
N ARG A 511 -13.21 -11.78 -18.67
CA ARG A 511 -13.47 -13.07 -19.35
C ARG A 511 -14.95 -13.33 -19.39
#